data_7caeccc97d6a5e8b1f5fb9fe3d1ee09f
#
_entry.id   7caeccc97d6a5e8b1f5fb9fe3d1ee09f
#
_cell.length_a   1.000
_cell.length_b   1.000
_cell.length_c   1.000
_cell.angle_alpha   90.00
_cell.angle_beta   90.00
_cell.angle_gamma   90.00
#
_symmetry.space_group_name_H-M   'P 1'
#
loop_
_entity.id
_entity.type
_entity.pdbx_description
1 polymer ?
#
loop_
_entity_poly.entity_id
_entity_poly.type
_entity_poly.pdbx_seq_one_letter_code
_entity_poly.pdbx_strand_id
1 'polypeptide(L)'
;MSQRTIVIHSPHSGRSEKLAEAMTYLEQTGAEVVNKISIADLDHLPAQGTIWKESGVDVAIAAGGDGLVGGVTTHIAESGLPLGILPLGTSNDIARALHIPQDLHEAAQVIAQGKEQPIDIGVARPAEQAAQLATQHQAGPLPEQVAPHTYGFFVHALTVGVNVLFAHIATDAAMRKRFGRMTYPVAALETFATHKALDIHLEFEGLAIPQVSANTQGHPSLRGRALQVAVINTPLFGGQRELAIPSSRFDDHVLDIVVIEQMDAGTLGRSLAQFIGPKAHAGISLHVGEKRTFRHHPAELSGVPGIHHVQARGVTIMTSSDPQNATLDGEVLGQTPMYVHVAGEQLLVKVPDLAGAS
;
A
#
# COMPACT_ATOMS: atom_id res chain seq x y z
N MET A 1 29.39 -8.16 -16.65
CA MET A 1 28.54 -9.39 -16.54
C MET A 1 27.13 -8.96 -16.85
N SER A 2 26.32 -9.77 -17.53
CA SER A 2 24.91 -9.48 -17.74
C SER A 2 24.18 -9.55 -16.39
N GLN A 3 23.24 -8.65 -16.15
CA GLN A 3 22.39 -8.66 -14.97
C GLN A 3 21.38 -9.80 -15.11
N ARG A 4 21.39 -10.75 -14.17
CA ARG A 4 20.48 -11.92 -14.18
C ARG A 4 19.17 -11.56 -13.49
N THR A 5 18.07 -11.69 -14.22
CA THR A 5 16.76 -11.23 -13.76
C THR A 5 15.73 -12.36 -13.80
N ILE A 6 14.79 -12.32 -12.86
CA ILE A 6 13.59 -13.14 -12.87
C ILE A 6 12.38 -12.24 -13.07
N VAL A 7 11.49 -12.57 -14.01
CA VAL A 7 10.31 -11.76 -14.33
C VAL A 7 9.05 -12.45 -13.81
N ILE A 8 8.36 -11.77 -12.90
CA ILE A 8 7.06 -12.20 -12.38
C ILE A 8 5.98 -11.37 -13.08
N HIS A 9 4.94 -12.03 -13.60
CA HIS A 9 3.89 -11.37 -14.34
C HIS A 9 2.49 -11.85 -13.92
N SER A 10 1.48 -11.04 -14.21
CA SER A 10 0.08 -11.43 -14.10
C SER A 10 -0.56 -11.43 -15.49
N PRO A 11 -1.18 -12.55 -15.91
CA PRO A 11 -1.91 -12.61 -17.18
C PRO A 11 -3.13 -11.70 -17.22
N HIS A 12 -3.59 -11.23 -16.05
CA HIS A 12 -4.77 -10.37 -15.90
C HIS A 12 -4.42 -8.88 -15.68
N SER A 13 -3.15 -8.48 -15.78
CA SER A 13 -2.75 -7.07 -15.73
C SER A 13 -3.39 -6.27 -16.86
N GLY A 14 -3.68 -4.99 -16.61
CA GLY A 14 -4.43 -4.12 -17.54
C GLY A 14 -3.81 -3.96 -18.92
N ARG A 15 -2.49 -4.15 -19.08
CA ARG A 15 -1.73 -4.11 -20.34
C ARG A 15 -0.88 -5.36 -20.52
N SER A 16 -1.38 -6.53 -20.08
CA SER A 16 -0.64 -7.81 -20.18
C SER A 16 -0.25 -8.18 -21.62
N GLU A 17 -0.98 -7.68 -22.64
CA GLU A 17 -0.64 -7.85 -24.06
C GLU A 17 0.71 -7.21 -24.43
N LYS A 18 1.20 -6.25 -23.62
CA LYS A 18 2.50 -5.59 -23.83
C LYS A 18 3.67 -6.31 -23.13
N LEU A 19 3.42 -7.43 -22.46
CA LEU A 19 4.47 -8.16 -21.76
C LEU A 19 5.60 -8.58 -22.71
N ALA A 20 5.26 -9.07 -23.92
CA ALA A 20 6.27 -9.48 -24.90
C ALA A 20 7.14 -8.29 -25.37
N GLU A 21 6.55 -7.12 -25.56
CA GLU A 21 7.24 -5.88 -25.88
C GLU A 21 8.19 -5.48 -24.74
N ALA A 22 7.71 -5.48 -23.50
CA ALA A 22 8.51 -5.17 -22.32
C ALA A 22 9.70 -6.13 -22.14
N MET A 23 9.50 -7.42 -22.40
CA MET A 23 10.58 -8.41 -22.39
C MET A 23 11.65 -8.11 -23.45
N THR A 24 11.24 -7.72 -24.66
CA THR A 24 12.18 -7.34 -25.73
C THR A 24 13.02 -6.12 -25.31
N TYR A 25 12.42 -5.10 -24.71
CA TYR A 25 13.17 -3.95 -24.22
C TYR A 25 14.14 -4.33 -23.09
N LEU A 26 13.72 -5.20 -22.18
CA LEU A 26 14.60 -5.67 -21.10
C LEU A 26 15.84 -6.42 -21.66
N GLU A 27 15.64 -7.30 -22.63
CA GLU A 27 16.74 -8.02 -23.30
C GLU A 27 17.70 -7.06 -24.06
N GLN A 28 17.16 -5.99 -24.67
CA GLN A 28 17.98 -4.96 -25.35
C GLN A 28 18.89 -4.20 -24.39
N THR A 29 18.58 -4.13 -23.10
CA THR A 29 19.48 -3.56 -22.09
C THR A 29 20.68 -4.42 -21.76
N GLY A 30 20.71 -5.67 -22.23
CA GLY A 30 21.71 -6.68 -21.90
C GLY A 30 21.38 -7.48 -20.64
N ALA A 31 20.17 -7.36 -20.09
CA ALA A 31 19.70 -8.17 -18.99
C ALA A 31 19.45 -9.62 -19.45
N GLU A 32 19.86 -10.59 -18.63
CA GLU A 32 19.58 -12.01 -18.84
C GLU A 32 18.34 -12.42 -18.07
N VAL A 33 17.26 -12.72 -18.77
CA VAL A 33 16.05 -13.23 -18.12
C VAL A 33 16.21 -14.74 -17.90
N VAL A 34 16.53 -15.13 -16.67
CA VAL A 34 16.77 -16.53 -16.30
C VAL A 34 15.46 -17.31 -16.12
N ASN A 35 14.37 -16.63 -15.75
CA ASN A 35 13.05 -17.26 -15.65
C ASN A 35 11.92 -16.23 -15.79
N LYS A 36 10.75 -16.72 -16.23
CA LYS A 36 9.51 -15.95 -16.31
C LYS A 36 8.39 -16.76 -15.64
N ILE A 37 7.79 -16.22 -14.58
CA ILE A 37 6.87 -16.92 -13.70
C ILE A 37 5.56 -16.15 -13.61
N SER A 38 4.42 -16.83 -13.66
CA SER A 38 3.14 -16.24 -13.30
C SER A 38 3.05 -16.07 -11.79
N ILE A 39 2.48 -14.94 -11.33
CA ILE A 39 2.25 -14.75 -9.89
C ILE A 39 1.39 -15.87 -9.30
N ALA A 40 0.43 -16.38 -10.05
CA ALA A 40 -0.42 -17.50 -9.63
C ALA A 40 0.36 -18.79 -9.34
N ASP A 41 1.52 -18.97 -9.97
CA ASP A 41 2.40 -20.14 -9.70
C ASP A 41 3.19 -19.96 -8.38
N LEU A 42 3.25 -18.73 -7.87
CA LEU A 42 3.93 -18.38 -6.61
C LEU A 42 2.97 -18.39 -5.40
N ASP A 43 1.67 -18.24 -5.60
CA ASP A 43 0.67 -18.03 -4.54
C ASP A 43 0.69 -19.09 -3.42
N HIS A 44 1.19 -20.30 -3.71
CA HIS A 44 1.27 -21.40 -2.75
C HIS A 44 2.70 -21.69 -2.27
N LEU A 45 3.68 -20.88 -2.70
CA LEU A 45 5.07 -21.06 -2.34
C LEU A 45 5.46 -20.13 -1.17
N PRO A 46 6.39 -20.56 -0.31
CA PRO A 46 7.00 -19.66 0.67
C PRO A 46 7.79 -18.56 -0.05
N ALA A 47 8.25 -17.54 0.71
CA ALA A 47 9.10 -16.49 0.17
C ALA A 47 10.28 -17.05 -0.64
N GLN A 48 10.48 -16.53 -1.84
CA GLN A 48 11.41 -17.05 -2.83
C GLN A 48 12.71 -16.22 -2.96
N GLY A 49 12.70 -15.00 -2.42
CA GLY A 49 13.77 -14.02 -2.67
C GLY A 49 15.16 -14.50 -2.29
N THR A 50 15.32 -15.14 -1.13
CA THR A 50 16.60 -15.71 -0.69
C THR A 50 17.07 -16.81 -1.65
N ILE A 51 16.18 -17.73 -2.04
CA ILE A 51 16.50 -18.82 -2.97
C ILE A 51 16.95 -18.26 -4.33
N TRP A 52 16.24 -17.26 -4.86
CA TRP A 52 16.60 -16.62 -6.12
C TRP A 52 17.96 -15.92 -6.04
N LYS A 53 18.19 -15.16 -4.96
CA LYS A 53 19.46 -14.46 -4.73
C LYS A 53 20.63 -15.43 -4.62
N GLU A 54 20.50 -16.51 -3.86
CA GLU A 54 21.51 -17.57 -3.74
C GLU A 54 21.79 -18.30 -5.06
N SER A 55 20.77 -18.39 -5.94
CA SER A 55 20.96 -18.94 -7.30
C SER A 55 21.55 -17.93 -8.29
N GLY A 56 21.94 -16.76 -7.81
CA GLY A 56 22.63 -15.71 -8.59
C GLY A 56 21.68 -14.83 -9.41
N VAL A 57 20.43 -14.66 -8.97
CA VAL A 57 19.52 -13.62 -9.49
C VAL A 57 19.91 -12.29 -8.87
N ASP A 58 20.06 -11.25 -9.70
CA ASP A 58 20.44 -9.91 -9.28
C ASP A 58 19.22 -9.02 -9.02
N VAL A 59 18.11 -9.22 -9.76
CA VAL A 59 16.88 -8.42 -9.66
C VAL A 59 15.65 -9.27 -9.89
N ALA A 60 14.63 -9.13 -9.04
CA ALA A 60 13.28 -9.63 -9.29
C ALA A 60 12.44 -8.51 -9.95
N ILE A 61 11.75 -8.83 -11.04
CA ILE A 61 11.00 -7.83 -11.83
C ILE A 61 9.50 -8.12 -11.72
N ALA A 62 8.74 -7.15 -11.24
CA ALA A 62 7.28 -7.16 -11.29
C ALA A 62 6.80 -6.54 -12.61
N ALA A 63 6.31 -7.36 -13.53
CA ALA A 63 5.75 -6.92 -14.81
C ALA A 63 4.21 -6.85 -14.71
N GLY A 64 3.68 -5.78 -14.11
CA GLY A 64 2.25 -5.61 -13.84
C GLY A 64 1.87 -4.29 -13.19
N GLY A 65 0.75 -4.28 -12.47
CA GLY A 65 0.27 -3.14 -11.69
C GLY A 65 0.61 -3.26 -10.19
N ASP A 66 0.05 -2.34 -9.40
CA ASP A 66 0.36 -2.20 -7.98
C ASP A 66 0.12 -3.49 -7.18
N GLY A 67 -0.98 -4.22 -7.42
CA GLY A 67 -1.23 -5.51 -6.77
C GLY A 67 -0.17 -6.56 -7.08
N LEU A 68 0.35 -6.63 -8.33
CA LEU A 68 1.46 -7.52 -8.65
C LEU A 68 2.76 -7.09 -7.95
N VAL A 69 3.02 -5.79 -7.85
CA VAL A 69 4.18 -5.27 -7.11
C VAL A 69 4.11 -5.72 -5.65
N GLY A 70 2.94 -5.59 -5.00
CA GLY A 70 2.70 -6.08 -3.64
C GLY A 70 2.90 -7.60 -3.51
N GLY A 71 2.34 -8.38 -4.44
CA GLY A 71 2.52 -9.83 -4.48
C GLY A 71 3.98 -10.26 -4.62
N VAL A 72 4.74 -9.64 -5.53
CA VAL A 72 6.18 -9.90 -5.68
C VAL A 72 6.93 -9.50 -4.41
N THR A 73 6.59 -8.36 -3.81
CA THR A 73 7.19 -7.90 -2.55
C THR A 73 7.06 -8.95 -1.46
N THR A 74 5.93 -9.62 -1.34
CA THR A 74 5.73 -10.69 -0.35
C THR A 74 6.75 -11.83 -0.50
N HIS A 75 7.23 -12.09 -1.73
CA HIS A 75 8.22 -13.13 -1.98
C HIS A 75 9.66 -12.69 -1.80
N ILE A 76 9.98 -11.40 -1.93
CA ILE A 76 11.36 -10.90 -1.90
C ILE A 76 11.67 -10.00 -0.69
N ALA A 77 10.67 -9.60 0.09
CA ALA A 77 10.90 -8.88 1.33
C ALA A 77 11.92 -9.60 2.21
N GLU A 78 12.74 -8.85 2.93
CA GLU A 78 13.76 -9.38 3.85
C GLU A 78 14.88 -10.23 3.18
N SER A 79 14.87 -10.40 1.85
CA SER A 79 15.93 -11.13 1.12
C SER A 79 17.09 -10.24 0.67
N GLY A 80 16.87 -8.92 0.66
CA GLY A 80 17.79 -7.95 0.06
C GLY A 80 17.95 -8.13 -1.45
N LEU A 81 17.00 -8.78 -2.14
CA LEU A 81 16.94 -8.85 -3.60
C LEU A 81 16.20 -7.61 -4.12
N PRO A 82 16.83 -6.78 -5.00
CA PRO A 82 16.18 -5.60 -5.53
C PRO A 82 14.96 -5.91 -6.40
N LEU A 83 13.94 -5.04 -6.31
CA LEU A 83 12.74 -5.05 -7.14
C LEU A 83 12.92 -4.14 -8.36
N GLY A 84 12.68 -4.65 -9.56
CA GLY A 84 12.45 -3.89 -10.78
C GLY A 84 10.95 -3.80 -11.08
N ILE A 85 10.48 -2.72 -11.66
CA ILE A 85 9.06 -2.55 -12.01
C ILE A 85 8.91 -2.26 -13.50
N LEU A 86 8.16 -3.11 -14.21
CA LEU A 86 7.64 -2.86 -15.55
C LEU A 86 6.14 -2.51 -15.43
N PRO A 87 5.74 -1.23 -15.60
CA PRO A 87 4.42 -0.75 -15.24
C PRO A 87 3.35 -1.14 -16.27
N LEU A 88 2.82 -2.35 -16.16
CA LEU A 88 1.77 -2.90 -17.04
C LEU A 88 0.35 -2.83 -16.45
N GLY A 89 0.17 -2.18 -15.32
CA GLY A 89 -1.13 -1.94 -14.70
C GLY A 89 -1.86 -0.72 -15.27
N THR A 90 -3.03 -0.43 -14.71
CA THR A 90 -3.86 0.73 -15.09
C THR A 90 -3.43 2.00 -14.36
N SER A 91 -3.23 1.94 -13.05
CA SER A 91 -2.84 3.08 -12.20
C SER A 91 -1.34 3.21 -12.09
N ASN A 92 -0.64 2.16 -11.68
CA ASN A 92 0.79 2.11 -11.42
C ASN A 92 1.23 3.22 -10.46
N ASP A 93 0.50 3.38 -9.35
CA ASP A 93 0.72 4.45 -8.38
C ASP A 93 2.10 4.30 -7.71
N ILE A 94 2.54 3.07 -7.43
CA ILE A 94 3.88 2.78 -6.89
C ILE A 94 4.96 3.25 -7.87
N ALA A 95 4.85 2.87 -9.14
CA ALA A 95 5.84 3.26 -10.17
C ALA A 95 5.89 4.79 -10.34
N ARG A 96 4.73 5.46 -10.35
CA ARG A 96 4.63 6.93 -10.43
C ARG A 96 5.28 7.62 -9.24
N ALA A 97 4.98 7.15 -8.04
CA ALA A 97 5.52 7.72 -6.81
C ALA A 97 7.05 7.56 -6.71
N LEU A 98 7.60 6.51 -7.33
CA LEU A 98 9.04 6.27 -7.46
C LEU A 98 9.65 6.90 -8.72
N HIS A 99 8.90 7.72 -9.46
CA HIS A 99 9.32 8.36 -10.72
C HIS A 99 9.76 7.37 -11.81
N ILE A 100 9.31 6.11 -11.72
CA ILE A 100 9.59 5.10 -12.74
C ILE A 100 8.75 5.44 -13.99
N PRO A 101 9.37 5.55 -15.17
CA PRO A 101 8.69 5.90 -16.41
C PRO A 101 7.56 4.92 -16.75
N GLN A 102 6.46 5.46 -17.30
CA GLN A 102 5.35 4.64 -17.78
C GLN A 102 5.59 4.08 -19.21
N ASP A 103 6.62 4.56 -19.88
CA ASP A 103 7.16 3.99 -21.09
C ASP A 103 7.99 2.74 -20.75
N LEU A 104 7.73 1.64 -21.46
CA LEU A 104 8.33 0.33 -21.13
C LEU A 104 9.80 0.23 -21.48
N HIS A 105 10.25 0.94 -22.52
CA HIS A 105 11.65 0.98 -22.88
C HIS A 105 12.47 1.76 -21.84
N GLU A 106 11.98 2.92 -21.41
CA GLU A 106 12.61 3.70 -20.34
C GLU A 106 12.57 2.97 -19.00
N ALA A 107 11.46 2.29 -18.67
CA ALA A 107 11.37 1.47 -17.45
C ALA A 107 12.36 0.31 -17.45
N ALA A 108 12.57 -0.35 -18.59
CA ALA A 108 13.59 -1.39 -18.74
C ALA A 108 15.01 -0.82 -18.54
N GLN A 109 15.29 0.39 -19.02
CA GLN A 109 16.56 1.08 -18.77
C GLN A 109 16.77 1.38 -17.28
N VAL A 110 15.72 1.80 -16.57
CA VAL A 110 15.77 2.00 -15.10
C VAL A 110 16.12 0.69 -14.38
N ILE A 111 15.54 -0.43 -14.77
CA ILE A 111 15.87 -1.73 -14.18
C ILE A 111 17.36 -2.05 -14.36
N ALA A 112 17.91 -1.83 -15.55
CA ALA A 112 19.29 -2.18 -15.88
C ALA A 112 20.32 -1.21 -15.31
N GLN A 113 20.02 0.08 -15.29
CA GLN A 113 21.00 1.15 -15.05
C GLN A 113 20.65 2.08 -13.89
N GLY A 114 19.40 1.99 -13.37
CA GLY A 114 18.95 2.82 -12.28
C GLY A 114 19.64 2.49 -10.95
N LYS A 115 19.56 3.42 -10.01
CA LYS A 115 20.03 3.21 -8.64
C LYS A 115 19.08 2.34 -7.83
N GLU A 116 19.59 1.75 -6.78
CA GLU A 116 18.78 1.08 -5.75
C GLU A 116 18.39 2.11 -4.69
N GLN A 117 17.09 2.25 -4.47
CA GLN A 117 16.53 3.09 -3.43
C GLN A 117 15.84 2.20 -2.40
N PRO A 118 16.23 2.29 -1.11
CA PRO A 118 15.48 1.65 -0.05
C PRO A 118 14.14 2.37 0.15
N ILE A 119 13.06 1.59 0.28
CA ILE A 119 11.73 2.08 0.61
C ILE A 119 11.15 1.28 1.76
N ASP A 120 10.36 1.93 2.58
CA ASP A 120 9.58 1.27 3.61
C ASP A 120 8.49 0.39 2.97
N ILE A 121 8.13 -0.69 3.64
CA ILE A 121 6.99 -1.54 3.29
C ILE A 121 6.16 -1.79 4.53
N GLY A 122 4.85 -1.88 4.37
CA GLY A 122 3.94 -2.22 5.44
C GLY A 122 3.77 -3.73 5.57
N VAL A 123 3.56 -4.20 6.79
CA VAL A 123 3.23 -5.59 7.13
C VAL A 123 1.90 -5.62 7.83
N ALA A 124 1.00 -6.49 7.41
CA ALA A 124 -0.28 -6.76 8.07
C ALA A 124 -0.34 -8.18 8.59
N ARG A 125 -0.79 -8.37 9.83
CA ARG A 125 -0.94 -9.66 10.50
C ARG A 125 -2.21 -9.67 11.36
N PRO A 126 -2.81 -10.84 11.67
CA PRO A 126 -3.83 -10.93 12.72
C PRO A 126 -3.30 -10.38 14.05
N ALA A 127 -4.13 -9.59 14.76
CA ALA A 127 -3.71 -8.96 16.01
C ALA A 127 -3.27 -9.98 17.08
N GLU A 128 -3.89 -11.16 17.13
CA GLU A 128 -3.51 -12.23 18.06
C GLU A 128 -2.09 -12.77 17.79
N GLN A 129 -1.71 -12.89 16.52
CA GLN A 129 -0.34 -13.33 16.16
C GLN A 129 0.70 -12.27 16.53
N ALA A 130 0.38 -10.99 16.34
CA ALA A 130 1.26 -9.90 16.73
C ALA A 130 1.53 -9.91 18.25
N ALA A 131 0.52 -10.13 19.08
CA ALA A 131 0.66 -10.25 20.52
C ALA A 131 1.53 -11.45 20.94
N GLN A 132 1.39 -12.59 20.25
CA GLN A 132 2.23 -13.77 20.48
C GLN A 132 3.68 -13.53 20.10
N LEU A 133 3.95 -12.89 18.96
CA LEU A 133 5.30 -12.54 18.51
C LEU A 133 5.97 -11.53 19.46
N ALA A 134 5.25 -10.51 19.92
CA ALA A 134 5.77 -9.56 20.92
C ALA A 134 6.17 -10.24 22.23
N THR A 135 5.44 -11.26 22.65
CA THR A 135 5.75 -12.05 23.85
C THR A 135 6.98 -12.95 23.62
N GLN A 136 7.15 -13.47 22.41
CA GLN A 136 8.28 -14.35 22.05
C GLN A 136 9.58 -13.59 21.83
N HIS A 137 9.54 -12.32 21.36
CA HIS A 137 10.72 -11.46 21.22
C HIS A 137 11.43 -11.20 22.56
N GLN A 138 10.72 -11.30 23.67
CA GLN A 138 11.34 -11.25 25.01
C GLN A 138 12.04 -12.57 25.41
N ALA A 139 11.88 -13.65 24.63
CA ALA A 139 12.33 -15.00 24.97
C ALA A 139 13.38 -15.61 24.02
N GLY A 140 13.81 -14.94 22.94
CA GLY A 140 14.83 -15.48 22.01
C GLY A 140 14.53 -15.26 20.53
N PRO A 141 15.37 -15.77 19.59
CA PRO A 141 15.20 -15.56 18.17
C PRO A 141 13.87 -16.13 17.66
N LEU A 142 13.28 -15.43 16.66
CA LEU A 142 12.00 -15.79 16.04
C LEU A 142 11.98 -17.24 15.56
N PRO A 143 10.89 -17.98 15.75
CA PRO A 143 10.74 -19.29 15.14
C PRO A 143 10.65 -19.12 13.60
N GLU A 144 11.44 -19.89 12.89
CA GLU A 144 11.60 -19.94 11.43
C GLU A 144 10.32 -20.36 10.66
N GLN A 145 9.22 -20.58 11.37
CA GLN A 145 7.94 -21.04 10.82
C GLN A 145 6.76 -20.21 11.33
N VAL A 146 6.65 -18.97 10.83
CA VAL A 146 5.33 -18.33 10.76
C VAL A 146 4.60 -18.96 9.58
N ALA A 147 3.42 -19.53 9.81
CA ALA A 147 2.63 -20.16 8.76
C ALA A 147 2.54 -19.22 7.54
N PRO A 148 2.90 -19.69 6.32
CA PRO A 148 2.79 -18.89 5.14
C PRO A 148 1.34 -18.44 4.99
N HIS A 149 1.14 -17.15 4.68
CA HIS A 149 -0.13 -16.56 4.23
C HIS A 149 -1.18 -16.14 5.28
N THR A 150 -0.79 -15.76 6.49
CA THR A 150 -1.74 -15.02 7.32
C THR A 150 -1.47 -13.52 7.18
N TYR A 151 -2.07 -12.94 6.14
CA TYR A 151 -1.88 -11.57 5.60
C TYR A 151 -0.53 -11.44 4.85
N GLY A 152 0.09 -10.26 4.78
CA GLY A 152 1.30 -10.11 3.98
C GLY A 152 1.89 -8.70 4.04
N PHE A 153 2.76 -8.43 3.08
CA PHE A 153 3.35 -7.12 2.85
C PHE A 153 2.48 -6.30 1.90
N PHE A 154 2.59 -4.97 2.02
CA PHE A 154 2.06 -4.03 1.05
C PHE A 154 3.05 -2.89 0.83
N VAL A 155 3.11 -2.38 -0.39
CA VAL A 155 3.96 -1.25 -0.77
C VAL A 155 3.15 0.03 -0.87
N HIS A 156 1.90 -0.07 -1.33
CA HIS A 156 1.03 1.08 -1.57
C HIS A 156 0.14 1.39 -0.37
N ALA A 157 -0.87 0.56 -0.12
CA ALA A 157 -1.82 0.81 0.96
C ALA A 157 -2.57 -0.44 1.41
N LEU A 158 -2.90 -0.45 2.70
CA LEU A 158 -3.91 -1.33 3.28
C LEU A 158 -5.19 -0.52 3.55
N THR A 159 -6.37 -1.07 3.23
CA THR A 159 -7.64 -0.39 3.49
C THR A 159 -8.69 -1.31 4.10
N VAL A 160 -9.50 -0.75 5.01
CA VAL A 160 -10.68 -1.39 5.62
C VAL A 160 -11.88 -0.46 5.44
N GLY A 161 -13.00 -0.99 4.98
CA GLY A 161 -14.23 -0.21 4.78
C GLY A 161 -14.64 -0.04 3.32
N VAL A 162 -14.97 1.18 2.91
CA VAL A 162 -15.55 1.49 1.58
C VAL A 162 -14.72 0.95 0.42
N ASN A 163 -13.38 1.05 0.48
CA ASN A 163 -12.53 0.59 -0.62
C ASN A 163 -12.61 -0.92 -0.84
N VAL A 164 -12.84 -1.71 0.21
CA VAL A 164 -13.02 -3.17 0.07
C VAL A 164 -14.28 -3.46 -0.76
N LEU A 165 -15.39 -2.82 -0.44
CA LEU A 165 -16.64 -2.97 -1.18
C LEU A 165 -16.50 -2.44 -2.61
N PHE A 166 -15.82 -1.30 -2.79
CA PHE A 166 -15.53 -0.73 -4.10
C PHE A 166 -14.69 -1.68 -4.96
N ALA A 167 -13.66 -2.31 -4.40
CA ALA A 167 -12.83 -3.30 -5.09
C ALA A 167 -13.68 -4.48 -5.58
N HIS A 168 -14.56 -5.02 -4.75
CA HIS A 168 -15.48 -6.10 -5.13
C HIS A 168 -16.41 -5.69 -6.29
N ILE A 169 -17.07 -4.53 -6.20
CA ILE A 169 -18.00 -4.06 -7.24
C ILE A 169 -17.27 -3.73 -8.53
N ALA A 170 -16.14 -3.03 -8.46
CA ALA A 170 -15.36 -2.62 -9.63
C ALA A 170 -14.71 -3.79 -10.37
N THR A 171 -14.43 -4.90 -9.70
CA THR A 171 -13.90 -6.12 -10.32
C THR A 171 -14.97 -7.05 -10.87
N ASP A 172 -16.24 -6.82 -10.56
CA ASP A 172 -17.34 -7.63 -11.04
C ASP A 172 -17.44 -7.63 -12.59
N ALA A 173 -17.44 -8.82 -13.18
CA ALA A 173 -17.44 -8.97 -14.64
C ALA A 173 -18.73 -8.48 -15.30
N ALA A 174 -19.88 -8.61 -14.61
CA ALA A 174 -21.18 -8.16 -15.13
C ALA A 174 -21.24 -6.62 -15.11
N MET A 175 -20.72 -5.98 -14.07
CA MET A 175 -20.59 -4.52 -13.97
C MET A 175 -19.69 -3.95 -15.07
N ARG A 176 -18.52 -4.54 -15.30
CA ARG A 176 -17.61 -4.13 -16.38
C ARG A 176 -18.24 -4.27 -17.74
N LYS A 177 -18.95 -5.38 -18.00
CA LYS A 177 -19.64 -5.61 -19.28
C LYS A 177 -20.76 -4.60 -19.53
N ARG A 178 -21.49 -4.22 -18.47
CA ARG A 178 -22.65 -3.32 -18.54
C ARG A 178 -22.26 -1.85 -18.67
N PHE A 179 -21.25 -1.38 -17.94
CA PHE A 179 -20.92 0.03 -17.78
C PHE A 179 -19.59 0.45 -18.43
N GLY A 180 -18.72 -0.49 -18.84
CA GLY A 180 -17.45 -0.18 -19.49
C GLY A 180 -16.63 0.84 -18.69
N ARG A 181 -16.25 1.97 -19.29
CA ARG A 181 -15.51 3.06 -18.64
C ARG A 181 -16.24 3.71 -17.45
N MET A 182 -17.56 3.57 -17.40
CA MET A 182 -18.38 4.11 -16.31
C MET A 182 -18.47 3.17 -15.10
N THR A 183 -17.85 1.99 -15.14
CA THR A 183 -17.88 1.02 -14.02
C THR A 183 -17.35 1.64 -12.73
N TYR A 184 -16.23 2.32 -12.78
CA TYR A 184 -15.62 2.93 -11.59
C TYR A 184 -16.49 4.05 -10.96
N PRO A 185 -16.99 5.04 -11.72
CA PRO A 185 -17.93 6.02 -11.16
C PRO A 185 -19.21 5.41 -10.60
N VAL A 186 -19.78 4.41 -11.30
CA VAL A 186 -21.01 3.73 -10.86
C VAL A 186 -20.73 2.90 -9.58
N ALA A 187 -19.65 2.14 -9.55
CA ALA A 187 -19.24 1.38 -8.38
C ALA A 187 -18.97 2.29 -7.17
N ALA A 188 -18.34 3.44 -7.37
CA ALA A 188 -18.12 4.41 -6.31
C ALA A 188 -19.44 4.94 -5.74
N LEU A 189 -20.39 5.31 -6.59
CA LEU A 189 -21.70 5.80 -6.16
C LEU A 189 -22.50 4.72 -5.41
N GLU A 190 -22.53 3.49 -5.94
CA GLU A 190 -23.20 2.36 -5.31
C GLU A 190 -22.57 2.00 -3.97
N THR A 191 -21.24 1.94 -3.92
CA THR A 191 -20.47 1.70 -2.69
C THR A 191 -20.82 2.73 -1.61
N PHE A 192 -20.80 4.00 -1.98
CA PHE A 192 -21.11 5.09 -1.05
C PHE A 192 -22.56 5.01 -0.52
N ALA A 193 -23.52 4.67 -1.40
CA ALA A 193 -24.93 4.60 -1.04
C ALA A 193 -25.25 3.40 -0.13
N THR A 194 -24.50 2.30 -0.24
CA THR A 194 -24.79 1.03 0.45
C THR A 194 -23.91 0.76 1.66
N HIS A 195 -22.74 1.43 1.76
CA HIS A 195 -21.80 1.18 2.84
C HIS A 195 -22.30 1.68 4.18
N LYS A 196 -22.19 0.82 5.19
CA LYS A 196 -22.44 1.20 6.58
C LYS A 196 -21.13 1.56 7.25
N ALA A 197 -21.14 2.66 8.00
CA ALA A 197 -19.97 3.02 8.79
C ALA A 197 -19.63 1.93 9.81
N LEU A 198 -18.35 1.70 9.96
CA LEU A 198 -17.76 0.75 10.90
C LEU A 198 -17.51 1.44 12.24
N ASP A 199 -17.86 0.78 13.34
CA ASP A 199 -17.41 1.19 14.66
C ASP A 199 -15.97 0.68 14.85
N ILE A 200 -15.01 1.60 14.80
CA ILE A 200 -13.58 1.29 14.84
C ILE A 200 -12.93 1.67 16.18
N HIS A 201 -11.91 0.92 16.53
CA HIS A 201 -10.95 1.24 17.58
C HIS A 201 -9.55 1.01 17.02
N LEU A 202 -8.76 2.08 16.96
CA LEU A 202 -7.36 2.09 16.52
C LEU A 202 -6.47 2.31 17.73
N GLU A 203 -5.41 1.50 17.87
CA GLU A 203 -4.36 1.71 18.87
C GLU A 203 -3.04 1.91 18.12
N PHE A 204 -2.37 3.05 18.37
CA PHE A 204 -1.17 3.44 17.65
C PHE A 204 0.10 3.07 18.41
N GLU A 205 1.13 2.67 17.67
CA GLU A 205 2.47 2.42 18.16
C GLU A 205 3.47 3.37 17.47
N GLY A 206 4.33 4.02 18.28
CA GLY A 206 5.40 4.87 17.76
C GLY A 206 4.88 6.05 16.93
N LEU A 207 4.03 6.90 17.51
CA LEU A 207 3.57 8.15 16.88
C LEU A 207 4.76 9.03 16.49
N ALA A 208 4.76 9.55 15.25
CA ALA A 208 5.86 10.35 14.70
C ALA A 208 5.96 11.78 15.26
N ILE A 209 5.02 12.22 16.10
CA ILE A 209 5.02 13.58 16.65
C ILE A 209 5.78 13.65 17.97
N PRO A 210 6.83 14.49 18.09
CA PRO A 210 7.71 14.55 19.27
C PRO A 210 7.06 15.04 20.57
N GLN A 211 5.85 15.60 20.54
CA GLN A 211 5.25 16.27 21.71
C GLN A 211 4.19 15.45 22.46
N VAL A 212 3.85 14.27 22.01
CA VAL A 212 2.98 13.36 22.77
C VAL A 212 3.87 12.36 23.54
N SER A 213 4.84 12.91 24.25
CA SER A 213 5.79 12.15 25.03
C SER A 213 5.21 11.82 26.40
N ALA A 214 5.26 10.54 26.74
CA ALA A 214 5.65 9.98 28.04
C ALA A 214 4.71 10.07 29.26
N ASN A 215 3.50 10.64 29.23
CA ASN A 215 2.66 10.68 30.43
C ASN A 215 1.26 10.03 30.33
N THR A 216 0.96 9.31 29.24
CA THR A 216 -0.26 8.49 29.17
C THR A 216 0.11 7.02 29.42
N GLN A 217 -0.32 6.49 30.55
CA GLN A 217 -0.36 5.04 30.76
C GLN A 217 -1.38 4.45 29.75
N GLY A 218 -0.87 3.88 28.64
CA GLY A 218 -1.65 3.27 27.57
C GLY A 218 -1.21 3.73 26.17
N HIS A 219 -1.46 2.90 25.17
CA HIS A 219 -1.23 3.26 23.76
C HIS A 219 -2.19 4.37 23.34
N PRO A 220 -1.72 5.40 22.59
CA PRO A 220 -2.60 6.39 22.00
C PRO A 220 -3.65 5.70 21.13
N SER A 221 -4.92 6.11 21.24
CA SER A 221 -5.99 5.43 20.53
C SER A 221 -7.01 6.41 19.94
N LEU A 222 -7.69 5.97 18.86
CA LEU A 222 -8.78 6.66 18.21
C LEU A 222 -9.99 5.73 18.14
N ARG A 223 -11.18 6.23 18.52
CA ARG A 223 -12.44 5.45 18.47
C ARG A 223 -13.53 6.29 17.84
N GLY A 224 -14.32 5.65 16.98
CA GLY A 224 -15.48 6.30 16.38
C GLY A 224 -16.06 5.51 15.23
N ARG A 225 -16.93 6.17 14.44
CA ARG A 225 -17.60 5.58 13.29
C ARG A 225 -16.94 6.07 12.00
N ALA A 226 -16.31 5.16 11.27
CA ALA A 226 -15.60 5.46 10.04
C ALA A 226 -16.25 4.80 8.82
N LEU A 227 -16.23 5.51 7.70
CA LEU A 227 -16.47 4.93 6.38
C LEU A 227 -15.26 4.10 5.91
N GLN A 228 -14.07 4.56 6.28
CA GLN A 228 -12.82 3.93 5.85
C GLN A 228 -11.68 4.20 6.82
N VAL A 229 -10.84 3.19 6.98
CA VAL A 229 -9.49 3.30 7.50
C VAL A 229 -8.54 2.94 6.36
N ALA A 230 -7.56 3.78 6.07
CA ALA A 230 -6.47 3.51 5.14
C ALA A 230 -5.14 3.63 5.87
N VAL A 231 -4.27 2.63 5.71
CA VAL A 231 -2.87 2.66 6.17
C VAL A 231 -2.02 2.73 4.91
N ILE A 232 -1.34 3.84 4.74
CA ILE A 232 -0.74 4.25 3.48
C ILE A 232 0.77 4.33 3.66
N ASN A 233 1.50 3.81 2.69
CA ASN A 233 2.96 3.88 2.65
C ASN A 233 3.45 4.71 1.43
N THR A 234 2.63 4.81 0.39
CA THR A 234 2.99 5.51 -0.85
C THR A 234 2.40 6.93 -0.87
N PRO A 235 3.19 7.96 -1.20
CA PRO A 235 2.71 9.34 -1.17
C PRO A 235 1.67 9.68 -2.25
N LEU A 236 1.51 8.85 -3.29
CA LEU A 236 0.61 9.12 -4.42
C LEU A 236 -0.52 8.11 -4.55
N PHE A 237 -1.68 8.61 -4.98
CA PHE A 237 -2.89 7.86 -5.29
C PHE A 237 -3.55 8.35 -6.56
N GLY A 238 -4.38 7.51 -7.18
CA GLY A 238 -5.30 7.89 -8.24
C GLY A 238 -4.72 7.89 -9.64
N GLY A 239 -3.61 7.18 -9.86
CA GLY A 239 -2.99 6.99 -11.17
C GLY A 239 -2.58 8.32 -11.80
N GLN A 240 -3.10 8.60 -13.01
CA GLN A 240 -2.77 9.83 -13.74
C GLN A 240 -3.17 11.15 -13.05
N ARG A 241 -3.97 11.10 -11.99
CA ARG A 241 -4.35 12.30 -11.24
C ARG A 241 -3.30 12.71 -10.20
N GLU A 242 -2.39 11.79 -9.84
CA GLU A 242 -1.27 12.01 -8.91
C GLU A 242 -1.71 12.75 -7.63
N LEU A 243 -2.76 12.23 -6.99
CA LEU A 243 -3.26 12.80 -5.74
C LEU A 243 -2.26 12.49 -4.63
N ALA A 244 -1.70 13.52 -4.02
CA ALA A 244 -0.69 13.38 -2.99
C ALA A 244 -1.32 13.33 -1.59
N ILE A 245 -0.83 12.42 -0.75
CA ILE A 245 -1.09 12.42 0.69
C ILE A 245 -0.11 13.41 1.34
N PRO A 246 -0.59 14.41 2.08
CA PRO A 246 0.30 15.40 2.70
C PRO A 246 1.32 14.75 3.62
N SER A 247 2.58 15.14 3.50
CA SER A 247 3.70 14.69 4.34
C SER A 247 4.07 13.21 4.23
N SER A 248 3.43 12.43 3.37
CA SER A 248 3.74 11.01 3.17
C SER A 248 5.06 10.83 2.44
N ARG A 249 5.86 9.86 2.88
CA ARG A 249 7.16 9.49 2.32
C ARG A 249 7.31 7.98 2.31
N PHE A 250 8.25 7.47 1.51
CA PHE A 250 8.61 6.05 1.47
C PHE A 250 9.72 5.65 2.45
N ASP A 251 10.40 6.61 3.09
CA ASP A 251 11.70 6.40 3.72
C ASP A 251 11.83 7.06 5.10
N ASP A 252 10.71 7.22 5.81
CA ASP A 252 10.64 7.85 7.11
C ASP A 252 10.31 6.89 8.27
N HIS A 253 10.18 5.59 7.96
CA HIS A 253 9.88 4.50 8.88
C HIS A 253 8.56 4.68 9.64
N VAL A 254 7.58 5.34 9.01
CA VAL A 254 6.20 5.47 9.51
C VAL A 254 5.20 5.19 8.40
N LEU A 255 3.99 4.87 8.81
CA LEU A 255 2.83 4.72 7.93
C LEU A 255 1.87 5.87 8.17
N ASP A 256 1.21 6.32 7.10
CA ASP A 256 0.16 7.31 7.16
C ASP A 256 -1.19 6.63 7.40
N ILE A 257 -1.78 6.84 8.57
CA ILE A 257 -3.08 6.30 8.92
C ILE A 257 -4.14 7.38 8.69
N VAL A 258 -4.98 7.18 7.68
CA VAL A 258 -6.06 8.09 7.31
C VAL A 258 -7.40 7.45 7.65
N VAL A 259 -8.20 8.14 8.46
CA VAL A 259 -9.56 7.72 8.84
C VAL A 259 -10.56 8.70 8.29
N ILE A 260 -11.54 8.20 7.54
CA ILE A 260 -12.63 8.99 6.98
C ILE A 260 -13.89 8.70 7.81
N GLU A 261 -14.41 9.72 8.50
CA GLU A 261 -15.64 9.62 9.27
C GLU A 261 -16.87 9.38 8.38
N GLN A 262 -17.94 8.90 8.99
CA GLN A 262 -19.24 8.86 8.33
C GLN A 262 -19.76 10.28 8.08
N MET A 263 -19.97 10.63 6.81
CA MET A 263 -20.51 11.92 6.38
C MET A 263 -21.30 11.77 5.08
N ASP A 264 -22.07 12.80 4.71
CA ASP A 264 -22.75 12.84 3.41
C ASP A 264 -21.78 12.99 2.23
N ALA A 265 -22.22 12.59 1.02
CA ALA A 265 -21.37 12.61 -0.18
C ALA A 265 -20.82 13.98 -0.55
N GLY A 266 -21.61 15.05 -0.32
CA GLY A 266 -21.18 16.41 -0.63
C GLY A 266 -20.10 16.91 0.32
N THR A 267 -20.21 16.61 1.61
CA THR A 267 -19.20 16.91 2.63
C THR A 267 -17.94 16.07 2.38
N LEU A 268 -18.07 14.78 2.10
CA LEU A 268 -16.94 13.90 1.76
C LEU A 268 -16.15 14.46 0.57
N GLY A 269 -16.84 14.83 -0.52
CA GLY A 269 -16.17 15.39 -1.70
C GLY A 269 -15.38 16.66 -1.40
N ARG A 270 -15.92 17.57 -0.58
CA ARG A 270 -15.22 18.79 -0.15
C ARG A 270 -14.03 18.49 0.75
N SER A 271 -14.22 17.63 1.73
CA SER A 271 -13.15 17.23 2.67
C SER A 271 -12.01 16.52 1.96
N LEU A 272 -12.30 15.59 1.04
CA LEU A 272 -11.27 14.96 0.22
C LEU A 272 -10.53 15.96 -0.67
N ALA A 273 -11.24 16.87 -1.34
CA ALA A 273 -10.60 17.91 -2.16
C ALA A 273 -9.73 18.85 -1.34
N GLN A 274 -10.07 19.10 -0.08
CA GLN A 274 -9.25 19.89 0.84
C GLN A 274 -8.03 19.09 1.32
N PHE A 275 -8.18 17.82 1.61
CA PHE A 275 -7.12 16.95 2.12
C PHE A 275 -6.03 16.66 1.09
N ILE A 276 -6.40 16.32 -0.15
CA ILE A 276 -5.49 15.91 -1.23
C ILE A 276 -5.32 16.98 -2.31
N GLY A 277 -5.92 18.15 -2.16
CA GLY A 277 -5.83 19.22 -3.13
C GLY A 277 -4.55 20.06 -2.99
N PRO A 278 -4.16 20.84 -4.03
CA PRO A 278 -2.95 21.64 -4.03
C PRO A 278 -2.93 22.76 -2.96
N LYS A 279 -4.03 22.99 -2.25
CA LYS A 279 -4.17 23.96 -1.16
C LYS A 279 -4.12 23.34 0.24
N ALA A 280 -3.85 22.04 0.37
CA ALA A 280 -3.82 21.35 1.66
C ALA A 280 -2.78 21.89 2.67
N HIS A 281 -1.93 22.82 2.25
CA HIS A 281 -0.89 23.43 3.09
C HIS A 281 -1.24 24.84 3.61
N ALA A 282 -2.42 25.39 3.34
CA ALA A 282 -2.78 26.73 3.72
C ALA A 282 -3.89 26.76 4.77
N GLY A 283 -3.50 26.79 6.05
CA GLY A 283 -4.29 27.45 7.12
C GLY A 283 -5.49 26.69 7.66
N ILE A 284 -5.36 26.28 8.90
CA ILE A 284 -6.42 25.78 9.79
C ILE A 284 -7.53 26.82 9.92
N SER A 285 -8.74 26.50 9.47
CA SER A 285 -9.95 27.23 9.81
C SER A 285 -10.85 26.32 10.66
N LEU A 286 -10.87 26.60 11.95
CA LEU A 286 -11.74 25.92 12.91
C LEU A 286 -13.19 26.32 12.67
N HIS A 287 -14.01 25.40 12.15
CA HIS A 287 -15.46 25.54 12.21
C HIS A 287 -16.00 24.75 13.41
N VAL A 288 -16.47 25.51 14.41
CA VAL A 288 -17.16 24.96 15.58
C VAL A 288 -18.62 24.77 15.22
N GLY A 289 -19.16 23.56 15.30
CA GLY A 289 -20.61 23.41 15.20
C GLY A 289 -21.21 22.02 14.97
N GLU A 290 -20.45 20.98 14.63
CA GLU A 290 -21.04 19.64 14.46
C GLU A 290 -20.63 18.65 15.55
N LYS A 291 -21.57 17.80 15.98
CA LYS A 291 -21.30 16.71 16.92
C LYS A 291 -20.31 15.73 16.28
N ARG A 292 -19.03 15.91 16.55
CA ARG A 292 -17.98 15.03 16.06
C ARG A 292 -18.06 13.68 16.77
N THR A 293 -18.02 12.60 16.01
CA THR A 293 -17.95 11.22 16.53
C THR A 293 -16.57 10.89 17.08
N PHE A 294 -15.51 11.60 16.63
CA PHE A 294 -14.15 11.44 17.08
C PHE A 294 -13.70 12.59 17.98
N ARG A 295 -12.94 12.29 19.02
CA ARG A 295 -12.20 13.30 19.77
C ARG A 295 -10.89 13.55 19.05
N HIS A 296 -10.54 14.82 18.82
CA HIS A 296 -9.25 15.19 18.23
C HIS A 296 -8.09 14.58 19.04
N HIS A 297 -7.20 13.87 18.34
CA HIS A 297 -5.94 13.41 18.88
C HIS A 297 -4.88 14.50 18.69
N PRO A 298 -4.00 14.80 19.69
CA PRO A 298 -2.95 15.82 19.53
C PRO A 298 -1.95 15.53 18.40
N ALA A 299 -1.92 14.30 17.89
CA ALA A 299 -1.06 13.86 16.79
C ALA A 299 -1.73 13.97 15.40
N GLU A 300 -2.88 14.63 15.29
CA GLU A 300 -3.61 14.72 14.02
C GLU A 300 -2.99 15.75 13.08
N LEU A 301 -2.75 15.35 11.83
CA LEU A 301 -2.09 16.14 10.79
C LEU A 301 -3.06 16.80 9.79
N SER A 302 -4.29 16.26 9.62
CA SER A 302 -5.14 16.69 8.51
C SER A 302 -5.69 18.09 8.65
N GLY A 303 -6.13 18.48 9.83
CA GLY A 303 -6.89 19.73 10.05
C GLY A 303 -8.20 19.85 9.24
N VAL A 304 -8.61 18.78 8.53
CA VAL A 304 -9.78 18.74 7.66
C VAL A 304 -10.95 18.07 8.40
N PRO A 305 -12.15 18.68 8.42
CA PRO A 305 -13.30 18.09 9.09
C PRO A 305 -13.63 16.68 8.58
N GLY A 306 -13.75 15.72 9.49
CA GLY A 306 -14.11 14.34 9.19
C GLY A 306 -13.04 13.49 8.51
N ILE A 307 -11.83 14.03 8.37
CA ILE A 307 -10.65 13.24 7.95
C ILE A 307 -9.59 13.37 9.04
N HIS A 308 -9.18 12.23 9.59
CA HIS A 308 -8.10 12.13 10.55
C HIS A 308 -6.87 11.58 9.87
N HIS A 309 -5.72 12.20 10.06
CA HIS A 309 -4.45 11.77 9.51
C HIS A 309 -3.41 11.72 10.63
N VAL A 310 -2.85 10.55 10.85
CA VAL A 310 -1.86 10.27 11.89
C VAL A 310 -0.71 9.49 11.27
N GLN A 311 0.53 9.82 11.65
CA GLN A 311 1.70 9.04 11.28
C GLN A 311 2.18 8.22 12.48
N ALA A 312 2.37 6.92 12.27
CA ALA A 312 2.80 5.98 13.30
C ALA A 312 3.62 4.82 12.72
N ARG A 313 4.45 4.19 13.54
CA ARG A 313 5.19 2.99 13.14
C ARG A 313 4.29 1.76 13.02
N GLY A 314 3.18 1.74 13.76
CA GLY A 314 2.20 0.67 13.70
C GLY A 314 0.84 1.09 14.22
N VAL A 315 -0.17 0.32 13.85
CA VAL A 315 -1.54 0.49 14.27
C VAL A 315 -2.25 -0.86 14.42
N THR A 316 -2.94 -1.07 15.54
CA THR A 316 -3.91 -2.16 15.66
C THR A 316 -5.27 -1.65 15.25
N ILE A 317 -5.89 -2.32 14.27
CA ILE A 317 -7.22 -1.98 13.74
C ILE A 317 -8.22 -3.02 14.27
N MET A 318 -9.16 -2.56 15.08
CA MET A 318 -10.26 -3.37 15.63
C MET A 318 -11.61 -2.82 15.18
N THR A 319 -12.57 -3.69 14.98
CA THR A 319 -13.97 -3.33 14.71
C THR A 319 -14.85 -3.93 15.80
N SER A 320 -15.89 -3.19 16.25
CA SER A 320 -16.80 -3.66 17.31
C SER A 320 -17.84 -4.64 16.81
N SER A 321 -17.99 -4.78 15.50
CA SER A 321 -18.85 -5.74 14.80
C SER A 321 -18.02 -6.94 14.32
N ASP A 322 -18.65 -7.78 13.48
CA ASP A 322 -17.97 -8.91 12.84
C ASP A 322 -16.65 -8.50 12.16
N PRO A 323 -15.69 -9.44 11.99
CA PRO A 323 -14.46 -9.17 11.27
C PRO A 323 -14.71 -8.53 9.91
N GLN A 324 -14.01 -7.45 9.62
CA GLN A 324 -14.12 -6.73 8.35
C GLN A 324 -12.96 -7.08 7.44
N ASN A 325 -13.26 -7.34 6.17
CA ASN A 325 -12.23 -7.58 5.17
C ASN A 325 -11.34 -6.35 4.98
N ALA A 326 -10.07 -6.60 4.69
CA ALA A 326 -9.08 -5.60 4.32
C ALA A 326 -8.51 -5.90 2.93
N THR A 327 -8.14 -4.83 2.21
CA THR A 327 -7.34 -4.97 0.99
C THR A 327 -5.89 -4.57 1.28
N LEU A 328 -4.95 -5.30 0.70
CA LEU A 328 -3.53 -4.98 0.63
C LEU A 328 -3.21 -4.76 -0.86
N ASP A 329 -2.72 -3.57 -1.20
CA ASP A 329 -2.43 -3.15 -2.59
C ASP A 329 -3.56 -3.44 -3.59
N GLY A 330 -4.82 -3.39 -3.10
CA GLY A 330 -6.03 -3.61 -3.89
C GLY A 330 -6.57 -5.05 -3.90
N GLU A 331 -5.85 -6.02 -3.32
CA GLU A 331 -6.30 -7.40 -3.19
C GLU A 331 -6.88 -7.68 -1.79
N VAL A 332 -7.99 -8.42 -1.72
CA VAL A 332 -8.64 -8.75 -0.44
C VAL A 332 -7.90 -9.89 0.23
N LEU A 333 -7.02 -9.58 1.17
CA LEU A 333 -6.09 -10.53 1.78
C LEU A 333 -6.15 -10.59 3.32
N GLY A 334 -6.91 -9.72 3.98
CA GLY A 334 -6.91 -9.68 5.44
C GLY A 334 -8.27 -9.42 6.07
N GLN A 335 -8.34 -9.55 7.39
CA GLN A 335 -9.52 -9.25 8.19
C GLN A 335 -9.14 -8.61 9.53
N THR A 336 -10.01 -7.71 10.05
CA THR A 336 -9.90 -7.22 11.43
C THR A 336 -10.32 -8.30 12.45
N PRO A 337 -9.76 -8.31 13.67
CA PRO A 337 -8.74 -7.41 14.19
C PRO A 337 -7.35 -7.71 13.60
N MET A 338 -6.61 -6.67 13.21
CA MET A 338 -5.29 -6.80 12.61
C MET A 338 -4.30 -5.81 13.20
N TYR A 339 -3.03 -6.19 13.18
CA TYR A 339 -1.90 -5.32 13.46
C TYR A 339 -1.15 -5.02 12.18
N VAL A 340 -0.91 -3.74 11.93
CA VAL A 340 -0.23 -3.22 10.75
C VAL A 340 0.96 -2.38 11.19
N HIS A 341 2.14 -2.61 10.64
CA HIS A 341 3.35 -1.88 11.02
C HIS A 341 4.33 -1.78 9.86
N VAL A 342 5.30 -0.88 9.99
CA VAL A 342 6.44 -0.82 9.05
C VAL A 342 7.31 -2.05 9.25
N ALA A 343 7.73 -2.71 8.17
CA ALA A 343 8.67 -3.82 8.21
C ALA A 343 10.01 -3.39 8.82
N GLY A 344 10.72 -4.36 9.44
CA GLY A 344 12.03 -4.10 10.02
C GLY A 344 13.11 -3.79 8.98
N GLU A 345 12.98 -4.36 7.78
CA GLU A 345 13.89 -4.14 6.65
C GLU A 345 13.17 -3.42 5.52
N GLN A 346 13.89 -2.51 4.85
CA GLN A 346 13.40 -1.80 3.67
C GLN A 346 13.55 -2.66 2.42
N LEU A 347 12.64 -2.48 1.47
CA LEU A 347 12.73 -3.07 0.14
C LEU A 347 13.62 -2.20 -0.75
N LEU A 348 14.61 -2.82 -1.40
CA LEU A 348 15.40 -2.14 -2.43
C LEU A 348 14.62 -2.10 -3.75
N VAL A 349 14.45 -0.92 -4.35
CA VAL A 349 13.77 -0.76 -5.64
C VAL A 349 14.68 -0.05 -6.64
N LYS A 350 14.68 -0.55 -7.89
CA LYS A 350 15.36 0.12 -9.00
C LYS A 350 14.58 1.35 -9.42
N VAL A 351 15.19 2.54 -9.29
CA VAL A 351 14.59 3.84 -9.61
C VAL A 351 15.50 4.66 -10.53
N PRO A 352 14.95 5.66 -11.24
CA PRO A 352 15.78 6.56 -12.07
C PRO A 352 16.82 7.28 -11.22
N ASP A 353 18.01 7.48 -11.78
CA ASP A 353 18.98 8.39 -11.17
C ASP A 353 18.65 9.83 -11.58
N LEU A 354 17.89 10.51 -10.74
CA LEU A 354 17.45 11.89 -10.99
C LEU A 354 18.59 12.94 -10.78
N ALA A 355 19.74 12.52 -10.29
CA ALA A 355 20.86 13.45 -10.01
C ALA A 355 21.53 13.99 -11.29
N GLY A 356 21.24 13.45 -12.47
CA GLY A 356 21.77 13.88 -13.76
C GLY A 356 20.80 14.70 -14.63
N ALA A 357 19.59 14.97 -14.18
CA ALA A 357 18.52 15.64 -14.94
C ALA A 357 18.28 17.09 -14.46
N SER A 358 19.34 17.88 -14.26
CA SER A 358 19.27 19.33 -13.96
C SER A 358 19.77 20.15 -15.13
#